data_cacaa6d4088fea51923278f40aeeeed1
#
_entry.id   cacaa6d4088fea51923278f40aeeeed1
#
_cell.length_a   1.000
_cell.length_b   1.000
_cell.length_c   1.000
_cell.angle_alpha   90.00
_cell.angle_beta   90.00
_cell.angle_gamma   90.00
#
_symmetry.space_group_name_H-M   'P 1'
#
loop_
_entity.id
_entity.type
_entity.pdbx_description
1 polymer ?
#
loop_
_entity_poly.entity_id
_entity_poly.type
_entity_poly.pdbx_seq_one_letter_code
_entity_poly.pdbx_strand_id
1 'polypeptide(L)'
;MMSQATTTTTNAASAPDSESKTDAEATRTDEGDTTNMLGERLSARTRLYSVDTLRGIVMVVMALDHVRDFFHVYAKTLDPLDPSKTWTALFFTRWVTHFCAPTFVFLAGTGAFLSTRRGRTKPELARFLLTRGLWLVLLELTLVRFGWFFNFDYHFLFVQVIWVIGWSMIALAGLIFLPVRAVAAFGVVMIFTHNLLDGVRSQSFGRFDWLWVVLHEQNILMPRPGAIILLAYPLIPWVGVMAVGYAFGELLTLERARRRKLLVWTGASCVLLFVVLRALNVYGDRAPWSTQATGWRTFLSFLNTSKYPPSLLFLLMTLGPAILALALFDRAEAREPGALARPFVVFGRVPMFYYLLHVPLMHLVAVVFSYAKYGHAEWLFLNWPPPGAPPLEPPGYGYDLWVVYLVWLGVVAALYPLCRWFAGVKRRRHDAWLSYL
;
A
#
# COMPACT_ATOMS: atom_id res chain seq x y z
N MET A 1 -34.70 -105.71 16.57
CA MET A 1 -33.30 -106.09 16.18
C MET A 1 -32.59 -104.80 15.86
N MET A 2 -31.68 -104.47 16.68
CA MET A 2 -30.34 -103.96 16.43
C MET A 2 -30.17 -103.08 15.20
N SER A 3 -29.62 -101.88 15.18
CA SER A 3 -28.29 -101.62 15.68
C SER A 3 -27.85 -100.13 15.34
N GLN A 4 -27.11 -99.70 16.18
CA GLN A 4 -25.94 -98.78 16.11
C GLN A 4 -26.12 -97.35 15.61
N ALA A 5 -25.83 -96.53 16.55
CA ALA A 5 -25.46 -95.10 16.37
C ALA A 5 -24.05 -94.98 15.77
N THR A 6 -23.89 -94.01 14.91
CA THR A 6 -22.55 -93.51 14.51
C THR A 6 -22.54 -91.99 14.68
N THR A 7 -21.71 -91.57 15.67
CA THR A 7 -21.42 -90.16 15.96
C THR A 7 -20.49 -89.60 14.88
N THR A 8 -20.89 -88.52 14.24
CA THR A 8 -19.96 -87.79 13.40
C THR A 8 -19.75 -86.42 14.03
N THR A 9 -18.58 -86.16 14.50
CA THR A 9 -18.10 -84.83 14.92
C THR A 9 -17.83 -83.96 13.74
N THR A 10 -18.58 -82.86 13.65
CA THR A 10 -18.32 -81.78 12.69
C THR A 10 -17.48 -80.69 13.37
N ASN A 11 -16.24 -80.53 12.91
CA ASN A 11 -15.40 -79.37 13.17
C ASN A 11 -16.05 -78.14 12.54
N ALA A 12 -16.41 -77.16 13.37
CA ALA A 12 -16.74 -75.83 12.93
C ALA A 12 -15.47 -75.02 12.77
N ALA A 13 -15.08 -74.72 11.53
CA ALA A 13 -14.05 -73.73 11.25
C ALA A 13 -14.65 -72.35 11.44
N SER A 14 -14.11 -71.58 12.36
CA SER A 14 -14.43 -70.18 12.59
C SER A 14 -13.95 -69.35 11.40
N ALA A 15 -14.82 -68.62 10.76
CA ALA A 15 -14.51 -67.59 9.77
C ALA A 15 -13.87 -66.39 10.48
N PRO A 16 -12.83 -65.71 9.90
CA PRO A 16 -12.21 -64.54 10.52
C PRO A 16 -13.11 -63.32 10.33
N ASP A 17 -13.19 -62.53 11.43
CA ASP A 17 -13.98 -61.32 11.56
C ASP A 17 -13.83 -60.32 10.38
N SER A 18 -14.86 -60.12 9.64
CA SER A 18 -14.97 -59.04 8.61
C SER A 18 -15.13 -57.63 9.22
N GLU A 19 -15.48 -57.52 10.48
CA GLU A 19 -15.66 -56.24 11.18
C GLU A 19 -14.32 -55.54 11.51
N SER A 20 -13.24 -56.26 11.77
CA SER A 20 -11.92 -55.66 12.14
C SER A 20 -11.24 -54.96 10.95
N LYS A 21 -11.57 -55.30 9.67
CA LYS A 21 -10.99 -54.62 8.51
C LYS A 21 -11.73 -53.36 8.13
N THR A 22 -13.04 -53.30 8.32
CA THR A 22 -13.87 -52.11 8.06
C THR A 22 -13.60 -51.01 9.05
N ASP A 23 -13.40 -51.32 10.34
CA ASP A 23 -13.09 -50.30 11.36
C ASP A 23 -11.66 -49.73 11.20
N ALA A 24 -10.68 -50.51 10.76
CA ALA A 24 -9.33 -50.05 10.48
C ALA A 24 -9.22 -49.23 9.23
N GLU A 25 -10.09 -49.46 8.23
CA GLU A 25 -10.14 -48.68 7.00
C GLU A 25 -10.95 -47.36 7.16
N ALA A 26 -12.02 -47.39 7.99
CA ALA A 26 -12.78 -46.20 8.39
C ALA A 26 -11.95 -45.25 9.27
N THR A 27 -11.14 -45.79 10.19
CA THR A 27 -10.26 -44.99 11.06
C THR A 27 -9.11 -44.34 10.25
N ARG A 28 -8.56 -45.04 9.24
CA ARG A 28 -7.52 -44.50 8.35
C ARG A 28 -8.01 -43.43 7.41
N THR A 29 -9.24 -43.52 6.93
CA THR A 29 -9.83 -42.46 6.08
C THR A 29 -10.18 -41.23 6.88
N ASP A 30 -10.60 -41.36 8.13
CA ASP A 30 -10.94 -40.24 9.00
C ASP A 30 -9.68 -39.50 9.52
N GLU A 31 -8.58 -40.21 9.84
CA GLU A 31 -7.28 -39.60 10.17
C GLU A 31 -6.62 -38.92 8.96
N GLY A 32 -6.76 -39.47 7.77
CA GLY A 32 -6.29 -38.85 6.50
C GLY A 32 -7.03 -37.58 6.15
N ASP A 33 -8.34 -37.55 6.38
CA ASP A 33 -9.19 -36.40 6.08
C ASP A 33 -9.02 -35.30 7.14
N THR A 34 -8.89 -35.65 8.42
CA THR A 34 -8.57 -34.70 9.51
C THR A 34 -7.17 -34.10 9.36
N THR A 35 -6.16 -34.85 8.97
CA THR A 35 -4.81 -34.33 8.71
C THR A 35 -4.77 -33.44 7.47
N ASN A 36 -5.54 -33.76 6.44
CA ASN A 36 -5.68 -32.94 5.23
C ASN A 36 -6.47 -31.64 5.53
N MET A 37 -7.54 -31.72 6.32
CA MET A 37 -8.30 -30.55 6.78
C MET A 37 -7.50 -29.67 7.76
N LEU A 38 -6.65 -30.25 8.61
CA LEU A 38 -5.69 -29.48 9.43
C LEU A 38 -4.61 -28.83 8.56
N GLY A 39 -4.09 -29.53 7.56
CA GLY A 39 -3.13 -29.01 6.59
C GLY A 39 -3.72 -27.85 5.76
N GLU A 40 -4.97 -27.97 5.30
CA GLU A 40 -5.69 -26.91 4.61
C GLU A 40 -6.03 -25.73 5.54
N ARG A 41 -6.44 -25.97 6.77
CA ARG A 41 -6.67 -24.93 7.79
C ARG A 41 -5.38 -24.24 8.21
N LEU A 42 -4.26 -24.92 8.30
CA LEU A 42 -2.93 -24.36 8.55
C LEU A 42 -2.44 -23.58 7.33
N SER A 43 -2.67 -24.05 6.10
CA SER A 43 -2.38 -23.34 4.86
C SER A 43 -3.23 -22.08 4.69
N ALA A 44 -4.52 -22.12 5.02
CA ALA A 44 -5.41 -20.96 5.01
C ALA A 44 -5.07 -19.90 6.07
N ARG A 45 -4.37 -20.28 7.13
CA ARG A 45 -3.87 -19.40 8.20
C ARG A 45 -2.47 -18.83 7.93
N THR A 46 -1.75 -19.28 6.91
CA THR A 46 -0.39 -18.79 6.63
C THR A 46 -0.46 -17.35 6.15
N ARG A 47 -0.15 -16.44 7.06
CA ARG A 47 -0.01 -15.01 6.77
C ARG A 47 1.18 -14.81 5.84
N LEU A 48 0.98 -14.09 4.74
CA LEU A 48 2.04 -13.80 3.79
C LEU A 48 2.99 -12.75 4.37
N TYR A 49 4.10 -13.20 4.95
CA TYR A 49 5.15 -12.31 5.48
C TYR A 49 5.76 -11.42 4.40
N SER A 50 5.78 -11.86 3.16
CA SER A 50 6.23 -11.08 2.01
C SER A 50 5.44 -9.79 1.83
N VAL A 51 4.11 -9.84 1.95
CA VAL A 51 3.23 -8.67 1.88
C VAL A 51 3.45 -7.75 3.08
N ASP A 52 3.55 -8.30 4.30
CA ASP A 52 3.79 -7.49 5.49
C ASP A 52 5.19 -6.83 5.44
N THR A 53 6.21 -7.54 4.95
CA THR A 53 7.58 -7.01 4.80
C THR A 53 7.60 -5.85 3.81
N LEU A 54 7.04 -6.03 2.61
CA LEU A 54 6.98 -4.96 1.61
C LEU A 54 6.24 -3.74 2.15
N ARG A 55 5.06 -3.96 2.77
CA ARG A 55 4.28 -2.87 3.37
C ARG A 55 5.09 -2.12 4.43
N GLY A 56 5.83 -2.83 5.28
CA GLY A 56 6.67 -2.22 6.31
C GLY A 56 7.85 -1.42 5.73
N ILE A 57 8.49 -1.92 4.66
CA ILE A 57 9.56 -1.19 3.98
C ILE A 57 9.01 0.14 3.43
N VAL A 58 7.87 0.13 2.74
CA VAL A 58 7.30 1.37 2.20
C VAL A 58 6.79 2.31 3.30
N MET A 59 6.39 1.80 4.49
CA MET A 59 6.09 2.65 5.66
C MET A 59 7.34 3.41 6.14
N VAL A 60 8.47 2.71 6.24
CA VAL A 60 9.75 3.31 6.65
C VAL A 60 10.22 4.34 5.62
N VAL A 61 10.13 4.01 4.32
CA VAL A 61 10.51 4.92 3.22
C VAL A 61 9.58 6.13 3.16
N MET A 62 8.28 5.97 3.40
CA MET A 62 7.32 7.09 3.43
C MET A 62 7.69 8.13 4.50
N ALA A 63 8.15 7.69 5.66
CA ALA A 63 8.60 8.58 6.73
C ALA A 63 9.76 9.48 6.28
N LEU A 64 10.65 9.00 5.41
CA LEU A 64 11.75 9.80 4.86
C LEU A 64 11.24 11.01 4.06
N ASP A 65 10.17 10.84 3.26
CA ASP A 65 9.58 11.94 2.50
C ASP A 65 9.04 13.04 3.42
N HIS A 66 8.29 12.63 4.45
CA HIS A 66 7.68 13.57 5.38
C HIS A 66 8.72 14.26 6.30
N VAL A 67 9.77 13.55 6.75
CA VAL A 67 10.90 14.21 7.45
C VAL A 67 11.57 15.24 6.55
N ARG A 68 11.78 14.91 5.26
CA ARG A 68 12.34 15.88 4.30
C ARG A 68 11.47 17.13 4.18
N ASP A 69 10.15 16.98 4.15
CA ASP A 69 9.21 18.11 4.03
C ASP A 69 9.26 19.05 5.24
N PHE A 70 9.55 18.54 6.45
CA PHE A 70 9.68 19.34 7.67
C PHE A 70 11.09 19.88 7.90
N PHE A 71 12.14 19.18 7.45
CA PHE A 71 13.51 19.45 7.93
C PHE A 71 14.48 19.92 6.84
N HIS A 72 14.22 19.64 5.54
CA HIS A 72 15.21 19.95 4.52
C HIS A 72 15.17 21.42 4.11
N VAL A 73 16.35 22.08 4.05
CA VAL A 73 16.49 23.51 3.73
C VAL A 73 15.83 23.92 2.41
N TYR A 74 15.76 23.02 1.43
CA TYR A 74 15.12 23.29 0.14
C TYR A 74 13.73 22.68 -0.01
N ALA A 75 13.09 22.22 1.08
CA ALA A 75 11.81 21.51 1.02
C ALA A 75 10.69 22.33 0.36
N LYS A 76 10.72 23.67 0.49
CA LYS A 76 9.69 24.59 -0.02
C LYS A 76 10.12 25.36 -1.25
N THR A 77 11.41 25.36 -1.60
CA THR A 77 11.97 26.26 -2.61
C THR A 77 12.49 25.54 -3.86
N LEU A 78 12.72 24.24 -3.79
CA LEU A 78 13.30 23.45 -4.88
C LEU A 78 12.52 22.16 -5.11
N ASP A 79 12.16 21.91 -6.37
CA ASP A 79 11.68 20.58 -6.76
C ASP A 79 12.85 19.59 -6.74
N PRO A 80 12.85 18.60 -5.83
CA PRO A 80 13.94 17.63 -5.74
C PRO A 80 14.08 16.72 -6.96
N LEU A 81 13.10 16.71 -7.85
CA LEU A 81 13.12 15.91 -9.09
C LEU A 81 13.48 16.72 -10.33
N ASP A 82 13.63 18.04 -10.23
CA ASP A 82 14.10 18.86 -11.35
C ASP A 82 15.55 18.54 -11.68
N PRO A 83 15.85 17.85 -12.81
CA PRO A 83 17.22 17.40 -13.13
C PRO A 83 18.18 18.56 -13.39
N SER A 84 17.67 19.79 -13.61
CA SER A 84 18.50 20.99 -13.82
C SER A 84 19.03 21.59 -12.51
N LYS A 85 18.31 21.42 -11.39
CA LYS A 85 18.57 22.07 -10.09
C LYS A 85 18.95 21.10 -8.99
N THR A 86 18.53 19.83 -9.07
CA THR A 86 18.77 18.81 -8.05
C THR A 86 20.20 18.27 -8.08
N TRP A 87 20.59 17.58 -7.00
CA TRP A 87 21.78 16.72 -6.97
C TRP A 87 21.37 15.27 -6.68
N THR A 88 22.26 14.34 -6.99
CA THR A 88 22.01 12.90 -6.99
C THR A 88 21.34 12.39 -5.70
N ALA A 89 21.88 12.77 -4.53
CA ALA A 89 21.34 12.29 -3.24
C ALA A 89 19.91 12.81 -2.99
N LEU A 90 19.63 14.08 -3.26
CA LEU A 90 18.30 14.67 -3.07
C LEU A 90 17.29 14.05 -4.04
N PHE A 91 17.68 13.87 -5.31
CA PHE A 91 16.85 13.22 -6.31
C PHE A 91 16.42 11.82 -5.85
N PHE A 92 17.39 10.96 -5.49
CA PHE A 92 17.06 9.59 -5.08
C PHE A 92 16.34 9.52 -3.73
N THR A 93 16.58 10.45 -2.83
CA THR A 93 15.79 10.57 -1.59
C THR A 93 14.30 10.77 -1.89
N ARG A 94 13.97 11.60 -2.87
CA ARG A 94 12.59 11.82 -3.31
C ARG A 94 12.09 10.69 -4.18
N TRP A 95 12.89 10.20 -5.11
CA TRP A 95 12.51 9.17 -6.07
C TRP A 95 12.12 7.86 -5.38
N VAL A 96 12.86 7.42 -4.36
CA VAL A 96 12.54 6.18 -3.64
C VAL A 96 11.19 6.27 -2.91
N THR A 97 10.74 7.45 -2.54
CA THR A 97 9.43 7.64 -1.89
C THR A 97 8.24 7.55 -2.86
N HIS A 98 8.50 7.55 -4.17
CA HIS A 98 7.48 7.32 -5.18
C HIS A 98 6.84 5.92 -5.09
N PHE A 99 7.57 4.94 -4.59
CA PHE A 99 7.07 3.57 -4.42
C PHE A 99 5.96 3.46 -3.36
N CYS A 100 5.83 4.42 -2.44
CA CYS A 100 4.96 4.30 -1.28
C CYS A 100 3.48 4.26 -1.66
N ALA A 101 2.95 5.30 -2.30
CA ALA A 101 1.53 5.42 -2.58
C ALA A 101 1.01 4.30 -3.51
N PRO A 102 1.65 3.99 -4.66
CA PRO A 102 1.21 2.90 -5.51
C PRO A 102 1.19 1.55 -4.79
N THR A 103 2.22 1.26 -4.00
CA THR A 103 2.30 0.00 -3.25
C THR A 103 1.21 -0.07 -2.18
N PHE A 104 0.92 1.02 -1.45
CA PHE A 104 -0.15 1.03 -0.45
C PHE A 104 -1.52 0.78 -1.06
N VAL A 105 -1.86 1.50 -2.13
CA VAL A 105 -3.16 1.36 -2.80
C VAL A 105 -3.31 -0.04 -3.39
N PHE A 106 -2.28 -0.54 -4.05
CA PHE A 106 -2.23 -1.88 -4.64
C PHE A 106 -2.38 -2.98 -3.57
N LEU A 107 -1.60 -2.90 -2.48
CA LEU A 107 -1.67 -3.87 -1.37
C LEU A 107 -2.96 -3.76 -0.55
N ALA A 108 -3.64 -2.62 -0.55
CA ALA A 108 -4.97 -2.49 0.05
C ALA A 108 -6.01 -3.31 -0.74
N GLY A 109 -6.00 -3.21 -2.07
CA GLY A 109 -6.81 -4.06 -2.94
C GLY A 109 -6.49 -5.56 -2.77
N THR A 110 -5.21 -5.91 -2.77
CA THR A 110 -4.73 -7.29 -2.51
C THR A 110 -5.23 -7.83 -1.18
N GLY A 111 -5.15 -7.03 -0.12
CA GLY A 111 -5.64 -7.38 1.22
C GLY A 111 -7.16 -7.59 1.26
N ALA A 112 -7.92 -6.82 0.47
CA ALA A 112 -9.36 -6.98 0.33
C ALA A 112 -9.70 -8.36 -0.28
N PHE A 113 -9.03 -8.77 -1.36
CA PHE A 113 -9.20 -10.11 -1.93
C PHE A 113 -8.84 -11.21 -0.94
N LEU A 114 -7.69 -11.11 -0.29
CA LEU A 114 -7.24 -12.12 0.67
C LEU A 114 -8.18 -12.26 1.88
N SER A 115 -8.99 -11.25 2.18
CA SER A 115 -10.00 -11.34 3.25
C SER A 115 -11.18 -12.23 2.86
N THR A 116 -11.52 -12.37 1.58
CA THR A 116 -12.54 -13.33 1.11
C THR A 116 -12.07 -14.77 1.31
N ARG A 117 -10.78 -15.02 1.11
CA ARG A 117 -10.18 -16.35 1.34
C ARG A 117 -10.12 -16.74 2.83
N ARG A 118 -10.33 -15.75 3.71
CA ARG A 118 -10.45 -15.97 5.17
C ARG A 118 -11.90 -16.12 5.64
N GLY A 119 -12.84 -16.34 4.73
CA GLY A 119 -14.23 -16.63 5.02
C GLY A 119 -15.18 -15.42 4.96
N ARG A 120 -14.73 -14.23 4.59
CA ARG A 120 -15.64 -13.10 4.36
C ARG A 120 -16.44 -13.29 3.08
N THR A 121 -17.76 -13.16 3.18
CA THR A 121 -18.65 -13.08 2.02
C THR A 121 -18.49 -11.73 1.29
N LYS A 122 -18.92 -11.67 0.03
CA LYS A 122 -18.89 -10.41 -0.76
C LYS A 122 -19.66 -9.26 -0.09
N PRO A 123 -20.89 -9.46 0.45
CA PRO A 123 -21.61 -8.40 1.16
C PRO A 123 -20.89 -7.91 2.42
N GLU A 124 -20.31 -8.82 3.22
CA GLU A 124 -19.52 -8.46 4.40
C GLU A 124 -18.27 -7.68 4.02
N LEU A 125 -17.59 -8.08 2.92
CA LEU A 125 -16.45 -7.35 2.40
C LEU A 125 -16.85 -5.97 1.88
N ALA A 126 -17.97 -5.86 1.15
CA ALA A 126 -18.46 -4.56 0.67
C ALA A 126 -18.75 -3.61 1.83
N ARG A 127 -19.48 -4.08 2.87
CA ARG A 127 -19.72 -3.30 4.07
C ARG A 127 -18.43 -2.86 4.76
N PHE A 128 -17.47 -3.77 4.89
CA PHE A 128 -16.16 -3.46 5.47
C PHE A 128 -15.39 -2.41 4.66
N LEU A 129 -15.37 -2.52 3.33
CA LEU A 129 -14.70 -1.57 2.45
C LEU A 129 -15.37 -0.18 2.51
N LEU A 130 -16.71 -0.12 2.53
CA LEU A 130 -17.46 1.13 2.67
C LEU A 130 -17.17 1.81 4.02
N THR A 131 -17.32 1.09 5.13
CA THR A 131 -17.12 1.68 6.46
C THR A 131 -15.67 2.07 6.69
N ARG A 132 -14.71 1.23 6.25
CA ARG A 132 -13.29 1.54 6.33
C ARG A 132 -12.92 2.70 5.40
N GLY A 133 -13.46 2.75 4.19
CA GLY A 133 -13.23 3.85 3.25
C GLY A 133 -13.68 5.19 3.82
N LEU A 134 -14.91 5.26 4.35
CA LEU A 134 -15.43 6.46 5.02
C LEU A 134 -14.60 6.85 6.24
N TRP A 135 -14.17 5.85 7.03
CA TRP A 135 -13.27 6.08 8.17
C TRP A 135 -11.94 6.71 7.76
N LEU A 136 -11.31 6.23 6.67
CA LEU A 136 -10.07 6.79 6.16
C LEU A 136 -10.24 8.23 5.67
N VAL A 137 -11.35 8.53 4.99
CA VAL A 137 -11.67 9.91 4.58
C VAL A 137 -11.83 10.81 5.81
N LEU A 138 -12.53 10.35 6.85
CA LEU A 138 -12.68 11.10 8.10
C LEU A 138 -11.31 11.33 8.78
N LEU A 139 -10.47 10.31 8.85
CA LEU A 139 -9.12 10.44 9.43
C LEU A 139 -8.26 11.45 8.67
N GLU A 140 -8.32 11.46 7.34
CA GLU A 140 -7.59 12.44 6.52
C GLU A 140 -8.00 13.88 6.86
N LEU A 141 -9.32 14.13 6.96
CA LEU A 141 -9.87 15.44 7.23
C LEU A 141 -9.72 15.90 8.68
N THR A 142 -9.37 15.00 9.61
CA THR A 142 -9.26 15.29 11.03
C THR A 142 -7.84 15.05 11.57
N LEU A 143 -7.53 13.84 11.98
CA LEU A 143 -6.27 13.51 12.66
C LEU A 143 -5.04 13.72 11.77
N VAL A 144 -5.12 13.34 10.49
CA VAL A 144 -4.00 13.51 9.56
C VAL A 144 -3.76 14.99 9.30
N ARG A 145 -4.82 15.74 9.00
CA ARG A 145 -4.75 17.19 8.85
C ARG A 145 -4.18 17.86 10.10
N PHE A 146 -4.67 17.49 11.31
CA PHE A 146 -4.13 18.02 12.56
C PHE A 146 -2.65 17.67 12.70
N GLY A 147 -2.22 16.46 12.37
CA GLY A 147 -0.82 16.05 12.43
C GLY A 147 0.12 16.90 11.57
N TRP A 148 -0.35 17.39 10.42
CA TRP A 148 0.42 18.25 9.53
C TRP A 148 0.54 19.70 9.99
N PHE A 149 -0.47 20.25 10.68
CA PHE A 149 -0.54 21.69 10.96
C PHE A 149 -0.61 22.05 12.44
N PHE A 150 -0.87 21.11 13.32
CA PHE A 150 -1.10 21.32 14.76
C PHE A 150 -2.06 22.48 15.09
N ASN A 151 -3.01 22.75 14.17
CA ASN A 151 -4.05 23.74 14.35
C ASN A 151 -5.41 23.19 13.88
N PHE A 152 -6.49 23.91 14.24
CA PHE A 152 -7.87 23.62 13.81
C PHE A 152 -8.42 24.65 12.82
N ASP A 153 -7.55 25.38 12.13
CA ASP A 153 -7.93 26.36 11.12
C ASP A 153 -8.19 25.67 9.76
N TYR A 154 -9.43 25.35 9.48
CA TYR A 154 -9.89 24.67 8.27
C TYR A 154 -10.04 25.59 7.04
N HIS A 155 -9.40 26.74 7.01
CA HIS A 155 -9.28 27.52 5.78
C HIS A 155 -8.36 26.85 4.74
N PHE A 156 -7.47 25.95 5.20
CA PHE A 156 -6.64 25.15 4.33
C PHE A 156 -6.80 23.66 4.62
N LEU A 157 -7.11 22.89 3.56
CA LEU A 157 -7.15 21.43 3.58
C LEU A 157 -6.17 20.88 2.55
N PHE A 158 -5.30 19.99 2.98
CA PHE A 158 -4.42 19.20 2.13
C PHE A 158 -4.93 17.76 2.07
N VAL A 159 -5.49 17.37 0.93
CA VAL A 159 -6.13 16.07 0.74
C VAL A 159 -5.14 15.13 0.05
N GLN A 160 -4.72 14.07 0.75
CA GLN A 160 -3.59 13.23 0.40
C GLN A 160 -3.96 11.75 0.17
N VAL A 161 -2.98 10.87 0.43
CA VAL A 161 -3.03 9.44 0.07
C VAL A 161 -4.10 8.66 0.84
N ILE A 162 -4.41 8.99 2.11
CA ILE A 162 -5.41 8.26 2.89
C ILE A 162 -6.81 8.52 2.36
N TRP A 163 -7.08 9.76 1.93
CA TRP A 163 -8.33 10.12 1.26
C TRP A 163 -8.55 9.29 0.00
N VAL A 164 -7.55 9.20 -0.88
CA VAL A 164 -7.69 8.43 -2.13
C VAL A 164 -7.80 6.94 -1.87
N ILE A 165 -7.12 6.39 -0.86
CA ILE A 165 -7.30 4.98 -0.44
C ILE A 165 -8.74 4.77 0.03
N GLY A 166 -9.28 5.70 0.83
CA GLY A 166 -10.65 5.65 1.31
C GLY A 166 -11.68 5.59 0.17
N TRP A 167 -11.62 6.52 -0.75
CA TRP A 167 -12.52 6.55 -1.92
C TRP A 167 -12.32 5.36 -2.86
N SER A 168 -11.08 4.92 -3.05
CA SER A 168 -10.80 3.71 -3.84
C SER A 168 -11.39 2.45 -3.19
N MET A 169 -11.41 2.36 -1.85
CA MET A 169 -12.11 1.28 -1.13
C MET A 169 -13.62 1.35 -1.33
N ILE A 170 -14.21 2.54 -1.29
CA ILE A 170 -15.65 2.74 -1.56
C ILE A 170 -16.00 2.31 -2.98
N ALA A 171 -15.21 2.70 -3.97
CA ALA A 171 -15.38 2.26 -5.36
C ALA A 171 -15.23 0.74 -5.49
N LEU A 172 -14.19 0.17 -4.86
CA LEU A 172 -13.97 -1.28 -4.86
C LEU A 172 -15.12 -2.05 -4.21
N ALA A 173 -15.81 -1.49 -3.20
CA ALA A 173 -16.97 -2.12 -2.56
C ALA A 173 -18.10 -2.43 -3.56
N GLY A 174 -18.26 -1.62 -4.60
CA GLY A 174 -19.16 -1.91 -5.72
C GLY A 174 -18.56 -2.92 -6.71
N LEU A 175 -17.28 -2.76 -7.05
CA LEU A 175 -16.61 -3.56 -8.07
C LEU A 175 -16.47 -5.05 -7.69
N ILE A 176 -16.36 -5.40 -6.41
CA ILE A 176 -16.16 -6.79 -5.96
C ILE A 176 -17.31 -7.74 -6.31
N PHE A 177 -18.49 -7.22 -6.65
CA PHE A 177 -19.61 -8.04 -7.09
C PHE A 177 -19.42 -8.58 -8.51
N LEU A 178 -18.59 -7.93 -9.31
CA LEU A 178 -18.18 -8.42 -10.63
C LEU A 178 -17.26 -9.64 -10.50
N PRO A 179 -17.12 -10.45 -11.59
CA PRO A 179 -16.07 -11.46 -11.67
C PRO A 179 -14.69 -10.83 -11.54
N VAL A 180 -13.74 -11.50 -10.88
CA VAL A 180 -12.38 -10.98 -10.64
C VAL A 180 -11.69 -10.54 -11.94
N ARG A 181 -11.90 -11.27 -13.04
CA ARG A 181 -11.38 -10.91 -14.37
C ARG A 181 -11.94 -9.58 -14.88
N ALA A 182 -13.21 -9.28 -14.62
CA ALA A 182 -13.82 -8.00 -15.00
C ALA A 182 -13.26 -6.85 -14.16
N VAL A 183 -13.03 -7.07 -12.85
CA VAL A 183 -12.35 -6.10 -11.97
C VAL A 183 -10.91 -5.85 -12.45
N ALA A 184 -10.18 -6.90 -12.84
CA ALA A 184 -8.86 -6.79 -13.43
C ALA A 184 -8.87 -5.96 -14.72
N ALA A 185 -9.77 -6.28 -15.66
CA ALA A 185 -9.91 -5.57 -16.93
C ALA A 185 -10.25 -4.08 -16.71
N PHE A 186 -11.22 -3.78 -15.82
CA PHE A 186 -11.55 -2.42 -15.43
C PHE A 186 -10.32 -1.64 -14.93
N GLY A 187 -9.57 -2.22 -14.00
CA GLY A 187 -8.40 -1.56 -13.42
C GLY A 187 -7.27 -1.37 -14.44
N VAL A 188 -6.99 -2.38 -15.28
CA VAL A 188 -5.98 -2.31 -16.35
C VAL A 188 -6.37 -1.25 -17.39
N VAL A 189 -7.62 -1.27 -17.89
CA VAL A 189 -8.10 -0.27 -18.84
C VAL A 189 -7.95 1.13 -18.24
N MET A 190 -8.40 1.34 -17.00
CA MET A 190 -8.30 2.64 -16.34
C MET A 190 -6.84 3.11 -16.25
N ILE A 191 -5.90 2.25 -15.83
CA ILE A 191 -4.47 2.59 -15.71
C ILE A 191 -3.86 2.92 -17.10
N PHE A 192 -4.21 2.15 -18.13
CA PHE A 192 -3.60 2.32 -19.45
C PHE A 192 -4.19 3.46 -20.28
N THR A 193 -5.43 3.89 -20.00
CA THR A 193 -6.12 4.87 -20.84
C THR A 193 -6.28 6.24 -20.20
N HIS A 194 -6.11 6.40 -18.86
CA HIS A 194 -6.35 7.69 -18.23
C HIS A 194 -5.43 8.81 -18.74
N ASN A 195 -4.21 8.49 -19.21
CA ASN A 195 -3.32 9.50 -19.80
C ASN A 195 -3.86 10.10 -21.11
N LEU A 196 -4.84 9.46 -21.79
CA LEU A 196 -5.55 10.08 -22.92
C LEU A 196 -6.35 11.30 -22.48
N LEU A 197 -6.65 11.41 -21.20
CA LEU A 197 -7.40 12.52 -20.60
C LEU A 197 -6.49 13.66 -20.11
N ASP A 198 -5.17 13.54 -20.23
CA ASP A 198 -4.20 14.55 -19.74
C ASP A 198 -4.35 15.94 -20.38
N GLY A 199 -4.91 15.98 -21.59
CA GLY A 199 -5.22 17.23 -22.28
C GLY A 199 -6.51 17.93 -21.82
N VAL A 200 -7.36 17.23 -21.08
CA VAL A 200 -8.66 17.77 -20.63
C VAL A 200 -8.46 18.53 -19.32
N ARG A 201 -8.86 19.79 -19.30
CA ARG A 201 -8.72 20.69 -18.15
C ARG A 201 -10.03 20.87 -17.41
N SER A 202 -9.96 21.09 -16.10
CA SER A 202 -11.14 21.31 -15.24
C SER A 202 -11.98 22.49 -15.69
N GLN A 203 -11.34 23.58 -16.18
CA GLN A 203 -12.04 24.78 -16.69
C GLN A 203 -13.02 24.50 -17.85
N SER A 204 -12.83 23.38 -18.57
CA SER A 204 -13.74 22.95 -19.63
C SER A 204 -15.12 22.55 -19.16
N PHE A 205 -15.28 22.27 -17.85
CA PHE A 205 -16.51 21.75 -17.24
C PHE A 205 -17.36 22.85 -16.55
N GLY A 206 -16.94 24.11 -16.58
CA GLY A 206 -17.67 25.22 -15.96
C GLY A 206 -17.99 24.98 -14.51
N ARG A 207 -19.27 24.98 -14.10
CA ARG A 207 -19.68 24.75 -12.70
C ARG A 207 -19.33 23.36 -12.14
N PHE A 208 -18.92 22.42 -12.96
CA PHE A 208 -18.51 21.07 -12.58
C PHE A 208 -16.98 20.87 -12.59
N ASP A 209 -16.20 21.95 -12.68
CA ASP A 209 -14.73 21.93 -12.65
C ASP A 209 -14.17 21.16 -11.45
N TRP A 210 -14.78 21.35 -10.27
CA TRP A 210 -14.43 20.65 -9.05
C TRP A 210 -14.48 19.12 -9.18
N LEU A 211 -15.46 18.60 -9.97
CA LEU A 211 -15.59 17.15 -10.18
C LEU A 211 -14.41 16.62 -10.99
N TRP A 212 -13.94 17.35 -11.99
CA TRP A 212 -12.78 16.94 -12.76
C TRP A 212 -11.49 17.01 -11.94
N VAL A 213 -11.34 18.01 -11.06
CA VAL A 213 -10.25 18.09 -10.08
C VAL A 213 -10.25 16.86 -9.18
N VAL A 214 -11.40 16.45 -8.67
CA VAL A 214 -11.53 15.23 -7.84
C VAL A 214 -11.19 13.97 -8.64
N LEU A 215 -11.59 13.91 -9.90
CA LEU A 215 -11.46 12.70 -10.70
C LEU A 215 -10.07 12.54 -11.34
N HIS A 216 -9.50 13.61 -11.94
CA HIS A 216 -8.32 13.44 -12.80
C HIS A 216 -7.26 14.54 -12.72
N GLU A 217 -7.56 15.74 -12.26
CA GLU A 217 -6.61 16.86 -12.27
C GLU A 217 -6.15 17.22 -10.86
N GLN A 218 -4.83 17.21 -10.60
CA GLN A 218 -4.29 17.81 -9.39
C GLN A 218 -4.46 19.32 -9.46
N ASN A 219 -5.28 19.90 -8.58
CA ASN A 219 -5.53 21.33 -8.56
C ASN A 219 -6.02 21.80 -7.17
N ILE A 220 -6.21 23.10 -7.06
CA ILE A 220 -6.76 23.77 -5.89
C ILE A 220 -8.25 24.04 -6.14
N LEU A 221 -9.06 23.70 -5.14
CA LEU A 221 -10.48 24.06 -5.09
C LEU A 221 -10.67 25.20 -4.08
N MET A 222 -11.46 26.20 -4.43
CA MET A 222 -11.85 27.29 -3.55
C MET A 222 -13.36 27.26 -3.31
N PRO A 223 -13.86 26.43 -2.40
CA PRO A 223 -15.31 26.24 -2.19
C PRO A 223 -16.01 27.50 -1.67
N ARG A 224 -15.26 28.40 -1.04
CA ARG A 224 -15.71 29.73 -0.56
C ARG A 224 -14.51 30.67 -0.47
N PRO A 225 -14.73 32.02 -0.44
CA PRO A 225 -13.65 32.98 -0.24
C PRO A 225 -12.79 32.65 1.00
N GLY A 226 -11.47 32.59 0.80
CA GLY A 226 -10.50 32.29 1.85
C GLY A 226 -10.35 30.82 2.21
N ALA A 227 -11.14 29.91 1.67
CA ALA A 227 -10.97 28.47 1.88
C ALA A 227 -10.28 27.81 0.68
N ILE A 228 -9.23 27.05 0.95
CA ILE A 228 -8.38 26.36 -0.04
C ILE A 228 -8.40 24.88 0.23
N ILE A 229 -8.71 24.07 -0.78
CA ILE A 229 -8.53 22.61 -0.74
C ILE A 229 -7.50 22.25 -1.82
N LEU A 230 -6.31 21.85 -1.40
CA LEU A 230 -5.30 21.29 -2.30
C LEU A 230 -5.53 19.80 -2.45
N LEU A 231 -6.03 19.38 -3.62
CA LEU A 231 -6.29 17.99 -3.93
C LEU A 231 -5.09 17.40 -4.69
N ALA A 232 -4.24 16.67 -3.97
CA ALA A 232 -3.02 16.10 -4.54
C ALA A 232 -3.24 14.75 -5.25
N TYR A 233 -4.29 14.01 -4.88
CA TYR A 233 -4.52 12.64 -5.36
C TYR A 233 -5.88 12.49 -6.04
N PRO A 234 -6.00 12.80 -7.36
CA PRO A 234 -7.22 12.53 -8.14
C PRO A 234 -7.54 11.04 -8.20
N LEU A 235 -8.83 10.69 -8.28
CA LEU A 235 -9.32 9.32 -8.04
C LEU A 235 -9.07 8.32 -9.17
N ILE A 236 -9.19 8.76 -10.43
CA ILE A 236 -9.26 7.81 -11.57
C ILE A 236 -8.11 6.82 -11.60
N PRO A 237 -6.83 7.20 -11.61
CA PRO A 237 -5.77 6.20 -11.69
C PRO A 237 -5.72 5.29 -10.47
N TRP A 238 -5.99 5.83 -9.29
CA TRP A 238 -5.84 5.10 -8.02
C TRP A 238 -6.93 4.05 -7.80
N VAL A 239 -8.16 4.31 -8.22
CA VAL A 239 -9.22 3.30 -8.24
C VAL A 239 -8.82 2.11 -9.11
N GLY A 240 -8.21 2.39 -10.28
CA GLY A 240 -7.66 1.37 -11.16
C GLY A 240 -6.55 0.55 -10.47
N VAL A 241 -5.61 1.22 -9.79
CA VAL A 241 -4.52 0.55 -9.04
C VAL A 241 -5.08 -0.38 -7.96
N MET A 242 -6.10 0.07 -7.21
CA MET A 242 -6.74 -0.76 -6.19
C MET A 242 -7.49 -1.94 -6.79
N ALA A 243 -8.18 -1.77 -7.92
CA ALA A 243 -8.88 -2.82 -8.62
C ALA A 243 -7.93 -3.90 -9.16
N VAL A 244 -6.81 -3.49 -9.77
CA VAL A 244 -5.75 -4.43 -10.19
C VAL A 244 -5.15 -5.14 -8.98
N GLY A 245 -4.91 -4.41 -7.87
CA GLY A 245 -4.44 -4.99 -6.61
C GLY A 245 -5.40 -6.05 -6.06
N TYR A 246 -6.71 -5.82 -6.14
CA TYR A 246 -7.72 -6.81 -5.76
C TYR A 246 -7.61 -8.08 -6.61
N ALA A 247 -7.58 -7.95 -7.91
CA ALA A 247 -7.42 -9.10 -8.81
C ALA A 247 -6.08 -9.82 -8.63
N PHE A 248 -5.01 -9.08 -8.37
CA PHE A 248 -3.68 -9.63 -8.07
C PHE A 248 -3.68 -10.51 -6.81
N GLY A 249 -4.58 -10.26 -5.86
CA GLY A 249 -4.76 -11.10 -4.68
C GLY A 249 -5.03 -12.57 -5.02
N GLU A 250 -5.68 -12.87 -6.16
CA GLU A 250 -5.89 -14.24 -6.64
C GLU A 250 -4.55 -14.94 -6.95
N LEU A 251 -3.60 -14.22 -7.54
CA LEU A 251 -2.28 -14.75 -7.84
C LEU A 251 -1.53 -15.19 -6.56
N LEU A 252 -1.72 -14.47 -5.47
CA LEU A 252 -1.07 -14.82 -4.19
C LEU A 252 -1.64 -16.09 -3.52
N THR A 253 -2.77 -16.59 -3.98
CA THR A 253 -3.36 -17.85 -3.50
C THR A 253 -2.88 -19.09 -4.25
N LEU A 254 -2.11 -18.91 -5.33
CA LEU A 254 -1.56 -20.00 -6.12
C LEU A 254 -0.46 -20.76 -5.38
N GLU A 255 -0.20 -21.97 -5.82
CA GLU A 255 0.94 -22.78 -5.38
C GLU A 255 2.24 -21.98 -5.55
N ARG A 256 3.17 -22.12 -4.61
CA ARG A 256 4.33 -21.25 -4.43
C ARG A 256 5.22 -21.13 -5.67
N ALA A 257 5.51 -22.25 -6.34
CA ALA A 257 6.38 -22.21 -7.52
C ALA A 257 5.73 -21.43 -8.67
N ARG A 258 4.44 -21.68 -8.92
CA ARG A 258 3.64 -20.96 -9.92
C ARG A 258 3.48 -19.48 -9.56
N ARG A 259 3.13 -19.19 -8.30
CA ARG A 259 3.01 -17.83 -7.77
C ARG A 259 4.28 -17.04 -8.01
N ARG A 260 5.43 -17.56 -7.58
CA ARG A 260 6.72 -16.88 -7.76
C ARG A 260 7.07 -16.64 -9.22
N LYS A 261 6.84 -17.63 -10.10
CA LYS A 261 7.05 -17.47 -11.55
C LYS A 261 6.20 -16.30 -12.09
N LEU A 262 4.93 -16.24 -11.74
CA LEU A 262 4.02 -15.16 -12.17
C LEU A 262 4.40 -13.81 -11.59
N LEU A 263 4.82 -13.74 -10.32
CA LEU A 263 5.32 -12.50 -9.71
C LEU A 263 6.52 -11.95 -10.47
N VAL A 264 7.50 -12.81 -10.79
CA VAL A 264 8.69 -12.40 -11.55
C VAL A 264 8.30 -11.95 -12.95
N TRP A 265 7.49 -12.70 -13.68
CA TRP A 265 7.06 -12.32 -15.03
C TRP A 265 6.27 -11.01 -15.03
N THR A 266 5.29 -10.86 -14.13
CA THR A 266 4.48 -9.62 -14.04
C THR A 266 5.34 -8.43 -13.70
N GLY A 267 6.20 -8.53 -12.69
CA GLY A 267 7.07 -7.43 -12.29
C GLY A 267 8.10 -7.07 -13.37
N ALA A 268 8.73 -8.07 -14.00
CA ALA A 268 9.68 -7.86 -15.10
C ALA A 268 9.01 -7.25 -16.33
N SER A 269 7.78 -7.68 -16.67
CA SER A 269 7.01 -7.10 -17.77
C SER A 269 6.65 -5.64 -17.52
N CYS A 270 6.28 -5.28 -16.27
CA CYS A 270 6.03 -3.88 -15.92
C CYS A 270 7.30 -3.02 -16.07
N VAL A 271 8.45 -3.50 -15.59
CA VAL A 271 9.73 -2.79 -15.73
C VAL A 271 10.13 -2.65 -17.19
N LEU A 272 10.03 -3.73 -17.98
CA LEU A 272 10.34 -3.69 -19.40
C LEU A 272 9.44 -2.72 -20.15
N LEU A 273 8.12 -2.77 -19.87
CA LEU A 273 7.15 -1.89 -20.50
C LEU A 273 7.41 -0.42 -20.12
N PHE A 274 7.78 -0.14 -18.86
CA PHE A 274 8.24 1.18 -18.45
C PHE A 274 9.42 1.65 -19.31
N VAL A 275 10.47 0.83 -19.41
CA VAL A 275 11.70 1.20 -20.15
C VAL A 275 11.38 1.46 -21.63
N VAL A 276 10.59 0.58 -22.26
CA VAL A 276 10.22 0.71 -23.68
C VAL A 276 9.39 1.96 -23.93
N LEU A 277 8.29 2.13 -23.20
CA LEU A 277 7.40 3.29 -23.41
C LEU A 277 8.09 4.60 -23.05
N ARG A 278 8.93 4.62 -22.01
CA ARG A 278 9.69 5.80 -21.62
C ARG A 278 10.76 6.14 -22.67
N ALA A 279 11.43 5.15 -23.22
CA ALA A 279 12.42 5.36 -24.30
C ALA A 279 11.75 5.91 -25.57
N LEU A 280 10.57 5.42 -25.93
CA LEU A 280 9.79 5.92 -27.07
C LEU A 280 9.29 7.34 -26.85
N ASN A 281 9.05 7.74 -25.60
CA ASN A 281 8.63 9.11 -25.20
C ASN A 281 7.33 9.61 -25.88
N VAL A 282 6.42 8.71 -26.23
CA VAL A 282 5.20 9.02 -27.01
C VAL A 282 3.95 9.08 -26.16
N TYR A 283 3.87 8.19 -25.12
CA TYR A 283 2.65 7.99 -24.33
C TYR A 283 2.94 7.57 -22.90
N GLY A 284 2.02 7.88 -22.00
CA GLY A 284 1.99 7.36 -20.63
C GLY A 284 2.63 8.26 -19.58
N ASP A 285 3.02 9.48 -19.95
CA ASP A 285 3.43 10.54 -19.01
C ASP A 285 3.18 11.92 -19.61
N ARG A 286 2.77 12.87 -18.75
CA ARG A 286 2.57 14.28 -19.14
C ARG A 286 3.88 15.01 -19.45
N ALA A 287 4.95 14.60 -18.75
CA ALA A 287 6.27 15.20 -18.86
C ALA A 287 7.21 14.23 -19.60
N PRO A 288 7.41 14.41 -20.93
CA PRO A 288 8.41 13.66 -21.66
C PRO A 288 9.79 13.94 -21.08
N TRP A 289 10.66 12.91 -21.05
CA TRP A 289 12.05 13.15 -20.69
C TRP A 289 12.78 13.89 -21.81
N SER A 290 13.80 14.65 -21.45
CA SER A 290 14.61 15.43 -22.39
C SER A 290 16.08 15.32 -22.08
N THR A 291 16.91 15.50 -23.11
CA THR A 291 18.36 15.58 -22.97
C THR A 291 18.73 16.75 -22.09
N GLN A 292 19.60 16.54 -21.14
CA GLN A 292 20.10 17.50 -20.18
C GLN A 292 21.58 17.79 -20.42
N ALA A 293 22.15 18.74 -19.68
CA ALA A 293 23.53 19.18 -19.81
C ALA A 293 24.57 18.05 -19.67
N THR A 294 24.24 16.97 -18.99
CA THR A 294 25.09 15.76 -18.85
C THR A 294 24.28 14.50 -19.03
N GLY A 295 24.95 13.41 -19.45
CA GLY A 295 24.29 12.09 -19.57
C GLY A 295 23.66 11.61 -18.25
N TRP A 296 24.30 11.92 -17.12
CA TRP A 296 23.75 11.61 -15.81
C TRP A 296 22.43 12.36 -15.53
N ARG A 297 22.39 13.65 -15.79
CA ARG A 297 21.15 14.45 -15.64
C ARG A 297 20.07 14.00 -16.63
N THR A 298 20.45 13.60 -17.83
CA THR A 298 19.53 12.97 -18.80
C THR A 298 18.94 11.68 -18.24
N PHE A 299 19.74 10.86 -17.58
CA PHE A 299 19.24 9.66 -16.89
C PHE A 299 18.29 10.00 -15.73
N LEU A 300 18.55 11.06 -14.95
CA LEU A 300 17.60 11.53 -13.94
C LEU A 300 16.30 12.02 -14.59
N SER A 301 16.36 12.72 -15.71
CA SER A 301 15.17 13.11 -16.50
C SER A 301 14.38 11.89 -16.97
N PHE A 302 15.05 10.83 -17.40
CA PHE A 302 14.41 9.57 -17.78
C PHE A 302 13.65 8.91 -16.61
N LEU A 303 14.17 8.97 -15.38
CA LEU A 303 13.54 8.42 -14.19
C LEU A 303 12.46 9.33 -13.59
N ASN A 304 12.44 10.62 -13.97
CA ASN A 304 11.45 11.57 -13.45
C ASN A 304 10.11 11.39 -14.17
N THR A 305 9.11 10.85 -13.48
CA THR A 305 7.77 10.57 -13.97
C THR A 305 6.71 11.28 -13.13
N SER A 306 5.59 11.64 -13.77
CA SER A 306 4.49 12.38 -13.14
C SER A 306 3.76 11.57 -12.08
N LYS A 307 3.76 12.08 -10.83
CA LYS A 307 3.08 11.47 -9.68
C LYS A 307 1.65 11.98 -9.49
N TYR A 308 1.33 13.18 -9.97
CA TYR A 308 0.07 13.89 -9.67
C TYR A 308 -0.60 14.43 -10.91
N PRO A 309 -1.59 13.76 -11.49
CA PRO A 309 -2.00 12.36 -11.23
C PRO A 309 -0.88 11.38 -11.61
N PRO A 310 -0.88 10.17 -11.02
CA PRO A 310 0.14 9.18 -11.33
C PRO A 310 0.00 8.71 -12.77
N SER A 311 1.03 8.95 -13.59
CA SER A 311 1.06 8.52 -14.99
C SER A 311 1.18 7.00 -15.11
N LEU A 312 0.85 6.43 -16.26
CA LEU A 312 1.10 5.02 -16.55
C LEU A 312 2.56 4.66 -16.30
N LEU A 313 3.48 5.51 -16.77
CA LEU A 313 4.93 5.28 -16.59
C LEU A 313 5.33 5.33 -15.12
N PHE A 314 4.78 6.23 -14.33
CA PHE A 314 4.98 6.26 -12.87
C PHE A 314 4.50 4.96 -12.21
N LEU A 315 3.32 4.46 -12.59
CA LEU A 315 2.77 3.22 -12.04
C LEU A 315 3.60 1.99 -12.44
N LEU A 316 4.04 1.90 -13.69
CA LEU A 316 4.91 0.80 -14.16
C LEU A 316 6.28 0.82 -13.48
N MET A 317 6.89 2.01 -13.34
CA MET A 317 8.18 2.23 -12.69
C MET A 317 8.15 1.83 -11.20
N THR A 318 7.02 2.04 -10.54
CA THR A 318 6.92 1.79 -9.09
C THR A 318 6.36 0.40 -8.77
N LEU A 319 5.30 -0.04 -9.42
CA LEU A 319 4.68 -1.34 -9.16
C LEU A 319 5.52 -2.50 -9.70
N GLY A 320 6.22 -2.33 -10.83
CA GLY A 320 7.10 -3.37 -11.36
C GLY A 320 8.12 -3.87 -10.33
N PRO A 321 9.03 -3.00 -9.85
CA PRO A 321 9.98 -3.38 -8.80
C PRO A 321 9.32 -3.80 -7.48
N ALA A 322 8.17 -3.23 -7.10
CA ALA A 322 7.45 -3.65 -5.89
C ALA A 322 6.96 -5.11 -6.00
N ILE A 323 6.46 -5.54 -7.17
CA ILE A 323 6.08 -6.93 -7.43
C ILE A 323 7.30 -7.86 -7.48
N LEU A 324 8.43 -7.42 -8.05
CA LEU A 324 9.69 -8.17 -7.99
C LEU A 324 10.18 -8.34 -6.55
N ALA A 325 10.06 -7.30 -5.71
CA ALA A 325 10.39 -7.40 -4.30
C ALA A 325 9.48 -8.40 -3.57
N LEU A 326 8.17 -8.46 -3.90
CA LEU A 326 7.29 -9.52 -3.38
C LEU A 326 7.80 -10.92 -3.76
N ALA A 327 8.24 -11.13 -5.02
CA ALA A 327 8.79 -12.41 -5.47
C ALA A 327 10.08 -12.79 -4.71
N LEU A 328 10.90 -11.79 -4.38
CA LEU A 328 12.11 -11.98 -3.58
C LEU A 328 11.77 -12.37 -2.14
N PHE A 329 10.84 -11.66 -1.51
CA PHE A 329 10.42 -11.94 -0.13
C PHE A 329 9.66 -13.27 -0.03
N ASP A 330 8.86 -13.63 -1.04
CA ASP A 330 8.18 -14.92 -1.12
C ASP A 330 9.16 -16.10 -1.14
N ARG A 331 10.36 -15.91 -1.73
CA ARG A 331 11.44 -16.89 -1.68
C ARG A 331 11.95 -17.14 -0.26
N ALA A 332 11.98 -16.11 0.57
CA ALA A 332 12.45 -16.20 1.95
C ALA A 332 11.38 -16.74 2.93
N GLU A 333 10.11 -16.83 2.50
CA GLU A 333 8.95 -17.16 3.35
C GLU A 333 8.93 -18.61 3.86
N ALA A 334 9.83 -19.49 3.37
CA ALA A 334 10.03 -20.84 3.90
C ALA A 334 10.56 -20.86 5.34
N ARG A 335 11.01 -19.71 5.87
CA ARG A 335 11.58 -19.55 7.20
C ARG A 335 10.93 -18.38 7.91
N GLU A 336 10.92 -18.37 9.24
CA GLU A 336 10.54 -17.16 9.99
C GLU A 336 11.40 -15.96 9.55
N PRO A 337 10.82 -14.74 9.54
CA PRO A 337 11.56 -13.55 9.17
C PRO A 337 12.84 -13.40 9.99
N GLY A 338 13.97 -13.30 9.31
CA GLY A 338 15.26 -13.05 9.95
C GLY A 338 15.29 -11.74 10.74
N ALA A 339 16.30 -11.53 11.56
CA ALA A 339 16.41 -10.35 12.44
C ALA A 339 16.24 -9.03 11.70
N LEU A 340 16.79 -8.88 10.49
CA LEU A 340 16.68 -7.68 9.66
C LEU A 340 15.27 -7.46 9.09
N ALA A 341 14.52 -8.51 8.81
CA ALA A 341 13.16 -8.40 8.26
C ALA A 341 12.09 -8.17 9.34
N ARG A 342 12.34 -8.60 10.58
CA ARG A 342 11.38 -8.50 11.70
C ARG A 342 10.83 -7.09 11.93
N PRO A 343 11.63 -6.00 11.95
CA PRO A 343 11.11 -4.65 12.13
C PRO A 343 10.11 -4.26 11.03
N PHE A 344 10.41 -4.56 9.76
CA PHE A 344 9.52 -4.26 8.66
C PHE A 344 8.21 -5.06 8.74
N VAL A 345 8.27 -6.34 9.13
CA VAL A 345 7.06 -7.13 9.38
C VAL A 345 6.21 -6.51 10.49
N VAL A 346 6.81 -5.97 11.55
CA VAL A 346 6.09 -5.29 12.63
C VAL A 346 5.36 -4.07 12.09
N PHE A 347 6.04 -3.16 11.37
CA PHE A 347 5.43 -1.98 10.77
C PHE A 347 4.32 -2.34 9.77
N GLY A 348 4.56 -3.35 8.92
CA GLY A 348 3.58 -3.83 7.94
C GLY A 348 2.33 -4.47 8.54
N ARG A 349 2.37 -4.91 9.81
CA ARG A 349 1.22 -5.43 10.54
C ARG A 349 0.29 -4.35 11.09
N VAL A 350 0.81 -3.16 11.34
CA VAL A 350 0.08 -2.03 11.94
C VAL A 350 0.25 -0.74 11.14
N PRO A 351 0.05 -0.76 9.81
CA PRO A 351 0.39 0.34 8.94
C PRO A 351 -0.40 1.61 9.28
N MET A 352 -1.69 1.50 9.60
CA MET A 352 -2.50 2.67 9.94
C MET A 352 -2.08 3.29 11.28
N PHE A 353 -1.76 2.48 12.28
CA PHE A 353 -1.25 2.96 13.56
C PHE A 353 0.07 3.73 13.38
N TYR A 354 1.01 3.17 12.61
CA TYR A 354 2.24 3.88 12.24
C TYR A 354 1.94 5.19 11.51
N TYR A 355 1.03 5.13 10.50
CA TYR A 355 0.66 6.30 9.70
C TYR A 355 0.13 7.45 10.55
N LEU A 356 -0.73 7.17 11.51
CA LEU A 356 -1.32 8.20 12.38
C LEU A 356 -0.33 8.81 13.37
N LEU A 357 0.73 8.09 13.73
CA LEU A 357 1.71 8.56 14.72
C LEU A 357 2.91 9.27 14.10
N HIS A 358 3.33 8.89 12.86
CA HIS A 358 4.60 9.37 12.33
C HIS A 358 4.58 10.86 12.00
N VAL A 359 3.52 11.40 11.39
CA VAL A 359 3.44 12.82 11.04
C VAL A 359 3.41 13.71 12.30
N PRO A 360 2.52 13.47 13.30
CA PRO A 360 2.56 14.24 14.55
C PRO A 360 3.92 14.17 15.28
N LEU A 361 4.57 13.01 15.29
CA LEU A 361 5.88 12.87 15.90
C LEU A 361 6.93 13.69 15.16
N MET A 362 6.96 13.64 13.82
CA MET A 362 7.89 14.45 13.01
C MET A 362 7.67 15.93 13.21
N HIS A 363 6.41 16.35 13.22
CA HIS A 363 6.03 17.74 13.47
C HIS A 363 6.50 18.19 14.85
N LEU A 364 6.27 17.40 15.91
CA LEU A 364 6.75 17.70 17.26
C LEU A 364 8.27 17.81 17.30
N VAL A 365 9.00 16.90 16.63
CA VAL A 365 10.47 16.98 16.54
C VAL A 365 10.89 18.24 15.79
N ALA A 366 10.18 18.63 14.72
CA ALA A 366 10.44 19.87 13.99
C ALA A 366 10.26 21.12 14.89
N VAL A 367 9.20 21.14 15.71
CA VAL A 367 8.97 22.20 16.71
C VAL A 367 10.15 22.30 17.68
N VAL A 368 10.60 21.18 18.25
CA VAL A 368 11.75 21.15 19.19
C VAL A 368 13.02 21.67 18.53
N PHE A 369 13.32 21.22 17.29
CA PHE A 369 14.49 21.67 16.54
C PHE A 369 14.41 23.17 16.17
N SER A 370 13.19 23.65 15.85
CA SER A 370 12.98 25.07 15.55
C SER A 370 13.21 25.95 16.78
N TYR A 371 12.67 25.58 17.93
CA TYR A 371 12.96 26.30 19.18
C TYR A 371 14.45 26.27 19.53
N ALA A 372 15.12 25.15 19.37
CA ALA A 372 16.56 25.02 19.66
C ALA A 372 17.42 25.88 18.72
N LYS A 373 17.05 26.06 17.45
CA LYS A 373 17.85 26.78 16.44
C LYS A 373 17.46 28.27 16.32
N TYR A 374 16.15 28.59 16.41
CA TYR A 374 15.61 29.91 16.08
C TYR A 374 14.96 30.61 17.28
N GLY A 375 14.74 29.92 18.41
CA GLY A 375 14.07 30.46 19.60
C GLY A 375 12.53 30.47 19.51
N HIS A 376 11.96 30.15 18.35
CA HIS A 376 10.52 30.14 18.12
C HIS A 376 10.15 29.17 16.98
N ALA A 377 8.83 28.90 16.77
CA ALA A 377 8.37 27.90 15.82
C ALA A 377 6.96 28.18 15.26
N GLU A 378 6.49 29.43 15.26
CA GLU A 378 5.09 29.81 14.96
C GLU A 378 4.65 29.35 13.58
N TRP A 379 5.53 29.35 12.56
CA TRP A 379 5.23 28.91 11.20
C TRP A 379 4.81 27.46 11.11
N LEU A 380 5.22 26.61 12.04
CA LEU A 380 4.84 25.21 12.08
C LEU A 380 3.38 24.98 12.50
N PHE A 381 2.77 25.99 13.13
CA PHE A 381 1.36 25.96 13.56
C PHE A 381 0.42 26.71 12.59
N LEU A 382 0.94 27.22 11.49
CA LEU A 382 0.16 27.94 10.49
C LEU A 382 -0.16 27.05 9.28
N ASN A 383 -1.23 27.38 8.60
CA ASN A 383 -1.52 26.76 7.29
C ASN A 383 -0.46 27.16 6.27
N TRP A 384 -0.19 26.29 5.31
CA TRP A 384 0.68 26.65 4.20
C TRP A 384 0.14 27.86 3.44
N PRO A 385 1.02 28.79 3.02
CA PRO A 385 0.62 29.94 2.26
C PRO A 385 0.11 29.50 0.86
N PRO A 386 -0.74 30.32 0.22
CA PRO A 386 -1.15 30.08 -1.15
C PRO A 386 0.07 29.98 -2.09
N PRO A 387 -0.03 29.25 -3.21
CA PRO A 387 1.04 29.22 -4.21
C PRO A 387 1.47 30.61 -4.65
N GLY A 388 2.77 30.86 -4.65
CA GLY A 388 3.36 32.17 -5.00
C GLY A 388 3.47 33.18 -3.86
N ALA A 389 2.90 32.90 -2.68
CA ALA A 389 3.15 33.71 -1.48
C ALA A 389 4.54 33.40 -0.87
N PRO A 390 5.14 34.36 -0.12
CA PRO A 390 6.40 34.14 0.56
C PRO A 390 6.31 32.97 1.57
N PRO A 391 7.40 32.20 1.76
CA PRO A 391 7.47 31.22 2.82
C PRO A 391 7.23 31.84 4.19
N LEU A 392 6.58 31.11 5.08
CA LEU A 392 6.36 31.54 6.46
C LEU A 392 7.60 31.28 7.35
N GLU A 393 8.44 30.39 6.92
CA GLU A 393 9.66 29.98 7.60
C GLU A 393 10.71 31.11 7.57
N PRO A 394 11.56 31.24 8.61
CA PRO A 394 12.61 32.23 8.63
C PRO A 394 13.67 31.97 7.56
N PRO A 395 14.41 32.99 7.10
CA PRO A 395 15.48 32.81 6.14
C PRO A 395 16.50 31.76 6.62
N GLY A 396 16.86 30.83 5.73
CA GLY A 396 17.77 29.73 6.09
C GLY A 396 17.15 28.63 6.95
N TYR A 397 15.81 28.58 6.99
CA TYR A 397 15.12 27.49 7.67
C TYR A 397 15.49 26.13 7.08
N GLY A 398 15.65 25.16 7.98
CA GLY A 398 15.89 23.77 7.65
C GLY A 398 17.35 23.35 7.87
N TYR A 399 17.65 22.16 7.42
CA TYR A 399 18.89 21.43 7.63
C TYR A 399 19.34 20.73 6.36
N ASP A 400 20.62 20.35 6.34
CA ASP A 400 21.17 19.52 5.28
C ASP A 400 20.58 18.11 5.26
N LEU A 401 20.71 17.43 4.12
CA LEU A 401 20.11 16.13 3.89
C LEU A 401 20.58 15.04 4.89
N TRP A 402 21.80 15.13 5.42
CA TRP A 402 22.29 14.18 6.41
C TRP A 402 21.52 14.27 7.74
N VAL A 403 21.10 15.48 8.15
CA VAL A 403 20.24 15.68 9.34
C VAL A 403 18.86 15.06 9.09
N VAL A 404 18.31 15.22 7.88
CA VAL A 404 17.05 14.58 7.48
C VAL A 404 17.14 13.07 7.68
N TYR A 405 18.24 12.43 7.27
CA TYR A 405 18.45 11.00 7.48
C TYR A 405 18.55 10.61 8.96
N LEU A 406 19.24 11.39 9.77
CA LEU A 406 19.35 11.12 11.21
C LEU A 406 18.00 11.24 11.91
N VAL A 407 17.24 12.30 11.62
CA VAL A 407 15.89 12.50 12.17
C VAL A 407 14.97 11.37 11.71
N TRP A 408 15.00 10.99 10.43
CA TRP A 408 14.25 9.88 9.90
C TRP A 408 14.51 8.57 10.64
N LEU A 409 15.79 8.21 10.82
CA LEU A 409 16.18 7.01 11.58
C LEU A 409 15.72 7.09 13.04
N GLY A 410 15.85 8.25 13.66
CA GLY A 410 15.39 8.49 15.03
C GLY A 410 13.87 8.32 15.19
N VAL A 411 13.08 8.88 14.27
CA VAL A 411 11.61 8.75 14.26
C VAL A 411 11.19 7.30 14.06
N VAL A 412 11.80 6.59 13.09
CA VAL A 412 11.50 5.17 12.82
C VAL A 412 11.84 4.31 14.04
N ALA A 413 13.00 4.58 14.67
CA ALA A 413 13.43 3.87 15.90
C ALA A 413 12.47 4.13 17.07
N ALA A 414 12.01 5.36 17.26
CA ALA A 414 11.07 5.75 18.31
C ALA A 414 9.67 5.10 18.10
N LEU A 415 9.23 4.96 16.85
CA LEU A 415 7.95 4.33 16.53
C LEU A 415 7.98 2.81 16.66
N TYR A 416 9.15 2.18 16.55
CA TYR A 416 9.24 0.70 16.55
C TYR A 416 8.68 0.06 17.81
N PRO A 417 9.03 0.46 19.04
CA PRO A 417 8.49 -0.14 20.27
C PRO A 417 6.96 0.03 20.36
N LEU A 418 6.41 1.18 19.97
CA LEU A 418 4.97 1.44 19.95
C LEU A 418 4.24 0.51 18.96
N CYS A 419 4.78 0.40 17.74
CA CYS A 419 4.22 -0.48 16.71
C CYS A 419 4.33 -1.97 17.11
N ARG A 420 5.42 -2.37 17.74
CA ARG A 420 5.61 -3.74 18.27
C ARG A 420 4.60 -4.06 19.36
N TRP A 421 4.39 -3.13 20.31
CA TRP A 421 3.38 -3.26 21.33
C TRP A 421 1.98 -3.41 20.72
N PHE A 422 1.59 -2.50 19.81
CA PHE A 422 0.27 -2.52 19.19
C PHE A 422 0.05 -3.77 18.29
N ALA A 423 1.08 -4.23 17.58
CA ALA A 423 1.04 -5.50 16.86
C ALA A 423 0.79 -6.70 17.80
N GLY A 424 1.34 -6.65 19.03
CA GLY A 424 1.04 -7.60 20.11
C GLY A 424 -0.41 -7.53 20.57
N VAL A 425 -0.98 -6.32 20.73
CA VAL A 425 -2.40 -6.12 21.06
C VAL A 425 -3.30 -6.72 19.97
N LYS A 426 -3.06 -6.41 18.69
CA LYS A 426 -3.82 -6.97 17.54
C LYS A 426 -3.76 -8.50 17.45
N ARG A 427 -2.70 -9.11 17.95
CA ARG A 427 -2.57 -10.58 17.96
C ARG A 427 -3.39 -11.22 19.09
N ARG A 428 -3.50 -10.54 20.26
CA ARG A 428 -4.19 -11.06 21.45
C ARG A 428 -5.68 -10.73 21.45
N ARG A 429 -6.07 -9.61 20.82
CA ARG A 429 -7.46 -9.13 20.78
C ARG A 429 -7.99 -9.24 19.36
N HIS A 430 -9.27 -9.64 19.24
CA HIS A 430 -9.97 -9.77 17.96
C HIS A 430 -11.11 -8.76 17.81
N ASP A 431 -11.04 -7.65 18.56
CA ASP A 431 -12.06 -6.59 18.52
C ASP A 431 -12.19 -6.01 17.11
N ALA A 432 -13.42 -5.78 16.66
CA ALA A 432 -13.70 -5.30 15.29
C ALA A 432 -12.99 -3.98 14.95
N TRP A 433 -12.91 -3.05 15.91
CA TRP A 433 -12.28 -1.74 15.72
C TRP A 433 -10.76 -1.82 15.39
N LEU A 434 -10.07 -2.86 15.90
CA LEU A 434 -8.66 -3.08 15.59
C LEU A 434 -8.41 -3.33 14.10
N SER A 435 -9.42 -3.76 13.36
CA SER A 435 -9.31 -3.93 11.91
C SER A 435 -9.27 -2.61 11.14
N TYR A 436 -9.64 -1.50 11.78
CA TYR A 436 -9.63 -0.15 11.19
C TYR A 436 -8.30 0.58 11.42
N LEU A 437 -7.49 0.13 12.38
CA LEU A 437 -6.13 0.58 12.68
C LEU A 437 -5.11 -0.49 12.24
#